data_715af1c401bc2321d02320da1e92508b
#
_entry.id   715af1c401bc2321d02320da1e92508b
#
_cell.length_a   1.000
_cell.length_b   1.000
_cell.length_c   1.000
_cell.angle_alpha   90.00
_cell.angle_beta   90.00
_cell.angle_gamma   90.00
#
_symmetry.space_group_name_H-M   'P 1'
#
loop_
_entity.id
_entity.type
_entity.pdbx_description
1 polymer ?
#
loop_
_entity_poly.entity_id
_entity_poly.type
_entity_poly.pdbx_seq_one_letter_code
_entity_poly.pdbx_strand_id
1 'polypeptide(L)'
;MKLSRIVYSAIVVGVLGICLPAWGGEDLLSHARRLAANNHRAEALHLLSARLADAPNDVDARLLYGLVLSWDSRWDEARTALEQVLAEAPQYADAVMALTNVELWSGHPDAADAVTSRFLEGSPKNVGVLLARARAMKTLKRREDESQALNAVLVQEPGNREAEDLRRELRMEESTWDSGMTFNMVSFSDHSSPWMEQSVSVRKGLNAGSLILRASRGYRFGLKSTLGEIDWYPHIRQGTYAYLNVGYSPEGILYPTYRAGAELFQYLGKGYEASAGLRRLQFTTARINVYTGSIGRYHKDWYGSVRTFVTPEEPKTSVSLQVQLRRYFGDGDRYASLHFGRGAAPFEIRSTNDVGVLDSLSYGGDMQWRLGGHFLLGASGGIADQNRVDRGRLREYFLSLNLNYRL
;
A
#
# COMPACT_ATOMS: atom_id res chain seq x y z
N MET A 1 -22.23 -14.31 48.35
CA MET A 1 -23.36 -14.35 49.31
C MET A 1 -24.38 -13.35 48.81
N LYS A 2 -25.41 -13.90 48.24
CA LYS A 2 -26.87 -13.81 48.53
C LYS A 2 -27.46 -12.43 48.20
N LEU A 3 -28.28 -12.32 47.13
CA LEU A 3 -29.73 -12.54 47.04
C LEU A 3 -30.47 -11.29 47.62
N SER A 4 -31.50 -10.71 47.11
CA SER A 4 -32.58 -11.15 46.23
C SER A 4 -33.61 -9.98 46.16
N ARG A 5 -34.28 -9.82 45.02
CA ARG A 5 -35.76 -9.96 44.82
C ARG A 5 -36.64 -8.90 45.46
N ILE A 6 -37.54 -8.32 44.76
CA ILE A 6 -38.89 -8.62 44.17
C ILE A 6 -39.83 -7.45 44.55
N VAL A 7 -40.53 -6.76 43.69
CA VAL A 7 -41.81 -6.98 42.95
C VAL A 7 -43.01 -6.11 43.43
N TYR A 8 -43.86 -5.71 42.46
CA TYR A 8 -45.28 -5.33 42.39
C TYR A 8 -45.70 -3.85 42.59
N SER A 9 -46.16 -3.27 41.52
CA SER A 9 -47.53 -3.10 40.99
C SER A 9 -48.43 -2.19 41.78
N ALA A 10 -48.89 -1.10 41.20
CA ALA A 10 -50.29 -0.71 41.18
C ALA A 10 -50.56 0.34 40.08
N ILE A 11 -51.55 0.07 39.29
CA ILE A 11 -52.23 0.89 38.27
C ILE A 11 -53.00 2.00 38.97
N VAL A 12 -52.79 3.26 38.53
CA VAL A 12 -53.80 4.30 38.72
C VAL A 12 -53.95 5.04 37.38
N VAL A 13 -55.13 4.87 36.78
CA VAL A 13 -55.62 5.62 35.65
C VAL A 13 -56.03 7.00 36.16
N GLY A 14 -55.32 8.03 35.64
CA GLY A 14 -55.68 9.43 35.85
C GLY A 14 -55.58 10.16 34.54
N VAL A 15 -56.71 10.42 33.89
CA VAL A 15 -56.85 11.31 32.73
C VAL A 15 -56.58 12.73 33.21
N LEU A 16 -55.44 13.28 32.83
CA LEU A 16 -55.17 14.73 32.93
C LEU A 16 -54.37 15.17 31.73
N GLY A 17 -54.84 16.24 31.13
CA GLY A 17 -54.45 16.87 29.88
C GLY A 17 -52.92 16.84 29.62
N ILE A 18 -52.54 16.25 28.52
CA ILE A 18 -51.18 16.26 28.02
C ILE A 18 -50.92 17.63 27.41
N CYS A 19 -50.35 18.54 28.18
CA CYS A 19 -49.45 19.53 27.63
C CYS A 19 -48.20 18.72 27.18
N LEU A 20 -48.13 18.43 25.90
CA LEU A 20 -46.89 17.92 25.28
C LEU A 20 -45.82 18.98 25.49
N PRO A 21 -44.71 18.69 26.17
CA PRO A 21 -43.57 19.55 26.09
C PRO A 21 -43.18 19.55 24.61
N ALA A 22 -43.05 20.73 24.01
CA ALA A 22 -42.35 20.90 22.74
C ALA A 22 -40.92 20.42 22.95
N TRP A 23 -40.69 19.15 22.69
CA TRP A 23 -39.37 18.62 22.48
C TRP A 23 -38.85 19.40 21.28
N GLY A 24 -37.76 20.14 21.45
CA GLY A 24 -37.01 20.69 20.36
C GLY A 24 -36.66 19.52 19.44
N GLY A 25 -37.51 19.33 18.42
CA GLY A 25 -37.45 18.18 17.54
C GLY A 25 -36.10 18.20 16.86
N GLU A 26 -35.33 17.16 17.05
CA GLU A 26 -34.21 16.91 16.20
C GLU A 26 -34.72 16.96 14.76
N ASP A 27 -34.03 17.74 13.92
CA ASP A 27 -34.33 17.85 12.52
C ASP A 27 -34.34 16.45 11.87
N LEU A 28 -35.40 16.14 11.13
CA LEU A 28 -35.63 14.85 10.48
C LEU A 28 -34.35 14.39 9.68
N LEU A 29 -33.68 15.32 9.01
CA LEU A 29 -32.48 15.04 8.25
C LEU A 29 -31.32 14.63 9.16
N SER A 30 -31.20 15.28 10.33
CA SER A 30 -30.17 14.89 11.33
C SER A 30 -30.43 13.49 11.90
N HIS A 31 -31.73 13.16 12.13
CA HIS A 31 -32.11 11.81 12.55
C HIS A 31 -31.83 10.76 11.48
N ALA A 32 -32.17 11.02 10.22
CA ALA A 32 -31.91 10.14 9.10
C ALA A 32 -30.38 9.92 8.90
N ARG A 33 -29.57 10.98 9.04
CA ARG A 33 -28.10 10.88 8.98
C ARG A 33 -27.54 9.96 10.06
N ARG A 34 -28.03 10.09 11.29
CA ARG A 34 -27.58 9.19 12.39
C ARG A 34 -28.00 7.74 12.17
N LEU A 35 -29.22 7.49 11.73
CA LEU A 35 -29.67 6.14 11.37
C LEU A 35 -28.75 5.53 10.32
N ALA A 36 -28.47 6.26 9.24
CA ALA A 36 -27.59 5.80 8.17
C ALA A 36 -26.15 5.56 8.64
N ALA A 37 -25.61 6.46 9.48
CA ALA A 37 -24.27 6.33 10.06
C ALA A 37 -24.14 5.11 11.00
N ASN A 38 -25.21 4.77 11.71
CA ASN A 38 -25.29 3.59 12.58
C ASN A 38 -25.69 2.31 11.83
N ASN A 39 -25.60 2.30 10.49
CA ASN A 39 -25.93 1.18 9.63
C ASN A 39 -27.42 0.78 9.57
N HIS A 40 -28.34 1.63 10.07
CA HIS A 40 -29.79 1.50 9.95
C HIS A 40 -30.30 2.17 8.65
N ARG A 41 -29.68 1.80 7.51
CA ARG A 41 -29.91 2.46 6.22
C ARG A 41 -31.34 2.30 5.71
N ALA A 42 -31.96 1.13 5.91
CA ALA A 42 -33.34 0.88 5.51
C ALA A 42 -34.32 1.80 6.23
N GLU A 43 -34.13 2.05 7.55
CA GLU A 43 -34.94 2.95 8.34
C GLU A 43 -34.72 4.40 7.89
N ALA A 44 -33.47 4.80 7.61
CA ALA A 44 -33.18 6.14 7.08
C ALA A 44 -33.82 6.35 5.70
N LEU A 45 -33.77 5.38 4.79
CA LEU A 45 -34.44 5.47 3.50
C LEU A 45 -35.94 5.55 3.61
N HIS A 46 -36.56 4.79 4.52
CA HIS A 46 -38.00 4.88 4.77
C HIS A 46 -38.42 6.29 5.29
N LEU A 47 -37.65 6.81 6.24
CA LEU A 47 -37.87 8.14 6.79
C LEU A 47 -37.77 9.24 5.72
N LEU A 48 -36.74 9.17 4.88
CA LEU A 48 -36.48 10.12 3.80
C LEU A 48 -37.50 9.99 2.66
N SER A 49 -37.94 8.78 2.32
CA SER A 49 -38.99 8.58 1.30
C SER A 49 -40.33 9.13 1.75
N ALA A 50 -40.71 8.97 3.02
CA ALA A 50 -41.92 9.61 3.59
C ALA A 50 -41.81 11.13 3.52
N ARG A 51 -40.65 11.71 3.89
CA ARG A 51 -40.42 13.17 3.77
C ARG A 51 -40.57 13.66 2.34
N LEU A 52 -40.03 12.94 1.37
CA LEU A 52 -40.10 13.29 -0.05
C LEU A 52 -41.50 13.10 -0.64
N ALA A 53 -42.34 12.25 -0.08
CA ALA A 53 -43.76 12.13 -0.44
C ALA A 53 -44.53 13.38 0.00
N ASP A 54 -44.24 13.93 1.20
CA ASP A 54 -44.87 15.12 1.74
C ASP A 54 -44.31 16.41 1.15
N ALA A 55 -42.99 16.42 0.82
CA ALA A 55 -42.27 17.56 0.28
C ALA A 55 -41.38 17.14 -0.90
N PRO A 56 -41.96 16.95 -2.11
CA PRO A 56 -41.23 16.46 -3.28
C PRO A 56 -40.04 17.32 -3.72
N ASN A 57 -40.07 18.61 -3.41
CA ASN A 57 -39.01 19.57 -3.80
C ASN A 57 -38.00 19.83 -2.66
N ASP A 58 -37.95 18.98 -1.64
CA ASP A 58 -36.95 19.06 -0.58
C ASP A 58 -35.62 18.53 -1.10
N VAL A 59 -34.77 19.41 -1.66
CA VAL A 59 -33.50 19.08 -2.27
C VAL A 59 -32.52 18.49 -1.26
N ASP A 60 -32.55 18.91 0.00
CA ASP A 60 -31.65 18.39 1.05
C ASP A 60 -32.04 16.98 1.48
N ALA A 61 -33.33 16.70 1.60
CA ALA A 61 -33.86 15.36 1.85
C ALA A 61 -33.50 14.41 0.69
N ARG A 62 -33.66 14.89 -0.56
CA ARG A 62 -33.33 14.11 -1.75
C ARG A 62 -31.83 13.86 -1.90
N LEU A 63 -30.98 14.84 -1.60
CA LEU A 63 -29.53 14.66 -1.52
C LEU A 63 -29.17 13.57 -0.52
N LEU A 64 -29.70 13.66 0.70
CA LEU A 64 -29.43 12.66 1.74
C LEU A 64 -29.95 11.28 1.34
N TYR A 65 -31.12 11.21 0.70
CA TYR A 65 -31.67 9.95 0.17
C TYR A 65 -30.74 9.31 -0.85
N GLY A 66 -30.23 10.09 -1.82
CA GLY A 66 -29.24 9.63 -2.80
C GLY A 66 -27.92 9.18 -2.15
N LEU A 67 -27.43 9.90 -1.15
CA LEU A 67 -26.24 9.49 -0.39
C LEU A 67 -26.43 8.13 0.33
N VAL A 68 -27.57 7.94 1.01
CA VAL A 68 -27.85 6.68 1.73
C VAL A 68 -28.00 5.52 0.75
N LEU A 69 -28.65 5.72 -0.41
CA LEU A 69 -28.71 4.74 -1.48
C LEU A 69 -27.29 4.35 -1.99
N SER A 70 -26.40 5.34 -2.15
CA SER A 70 -25.03 5.10 -2.59
C SER A 70 -24.22 4.26 -1.60
N TRP A 71 -24.43 4.46 -0.29
CA TRP A 71 -23.78 3.63 0.75
C TRP A 71 -24.30 2.19 0.79
N ASP A 72 -25.49 1.97 0.22
CA ASP A 72 -26.12 0.66 0.08
C ASP A 72 -25.83 0.01 -1.29
N SER A 73 -24.92 0.63 -2.07
CA SER A 73 -24.53 0.21 -3.42
C SER A 73 -25.69 0.18 -4.44
N ARG A 74 -26.77 0.92 -4.18
CA ARG A 74 -27.92 1.08 -5.09
C ARG A 74 -27.64 2.24 -6.06
N TRP A 75 -26.62 2.03 -6.93
CA TRP A 75 -26.02 3.10 -7.72
C TRP A 75 -26.99 3.80 -8.65
N ASP A 76 -27.87 3.06 -9.35
CA ASP A 76 -28.81 3.63 -10.34
C ASP A 76 -29.87 4.48 -9.66
N GLU A 77 -30.37 4.05 -8.52
CA GLU A 77 -31.35 4.82 -7.74
C GLU A 77 -30.69 6.05 -7.12
N ALA A 78 -29.47 5.92 -6.62
CA ALA A 78 -28.69 7.05 -6.11
C ALA A 78 -28.44 8.10 -7.20
N ARG A 79 -28.05 7.66 -8.39
CA ARG A 79 -27.84 8.53 -9.57
C ARG A 79 -29.11 9.30 -9.89
N THR A 80 -30.24 8.60 -10.04
CA THR A 80 -31.53 9.22 -10.35
C THR A 80 -31.92 10.28 -9.32
N ALA A 81 -31.76 9.99 -8.03
CA ALA A 81 -32.09 10.94 -6.96
C ALA A 81 -31.18 12.18 -7.00
N LEU A 82 -29.87 11.99 -7.23
CA LEU A 82 -28.89 13.09 -7.27
C LEU A 82 -29.03 13.95 -8.55
N GLU A 83 -29.35 13.33 -9.68
CA GLU A 83 -29.64 14.06 -10.92
C GLU A 83 -30.90 14.94 -10.78
N GLN A 84 -31.92 14.47 -10.06
CA GLN A 84 -33.09 15.29 -9.73
C GLN A 84 -32.72 16.50 -8.87
N VAL A 85 -31.81 16.31 -7.88
CA VAL A 85 -31.32 17.46 -7.08
C VAL A 85 -30.63 18.47 -8.00
N LEU A 86 -29.78 18.03 -8.92
CA LEU A 86 -29.04 18.91 -9.83
C LEU A 86 -29.94 19.55 -10.91
N ALA A 87 -31.08 18.92 -11.26
CA ALA A 87 -32.08 19.54 -12.14
C ALA A 87 -32.78 20.72 -11.45
N GLU A 88 -33.06 20.62 -10.16
CA GLU A 88 -33.67 21.68 -9.37
C GLU A 88 -32.66 22.72 -8.85
N ALA A 89 -31.44 22.29 -8.51
CA ALA A 89 -30.36 23.11 -7.97
C ALA A 89 -29.00 22.81 -8.68
N PRO A 90 -28.77 23.32 -9.89
CA PRO A 90 -27.57 23.00 -10.69
C PRO A 90 -26.25 23.39 -10.05
N GLN A 91 -26.26 24.36 -9.13
CA GLN A 91 -25.08 24.85 -8.40
C GLN A 91 -24.94 24.25 -7.00
N TYR A 92 -25.59 23.12 -6.72
CA TYR A 92 -25.49 22.45 -5.42
C TYR A 92 -24.24 21.56 -5.38
N ALA A 93 -23.13 22.11 -4.87
CA ALA A 93 -21.82 21.45 -4.87
C ALA A 93 -21.83 20.07 -4.19
N ASP A 94 -22.56 19.92 -3.07
CA ASP A 94 -22.62 18.64 -2.35
C ASP A 94 -23.28 17.54 -3.20
N ALA A 95 -24.29 17.89 -3.99
CA ALA A 95 -24.94 16.97 -4.91
C ALA A 95 -24.00 16.57 -6.07
N VAL A 96 -23.22 17.53 -6.60
CA VAL A 96 -22.18 17.24 -7.60
C VAL A 96 -21.14 16.28 -7.05
N MET A 97 -20.63 16.53 -5.84
CA MET A 97 -19.64 15.64 -5.20
C MET A 97 -20.21 14.25 -4.93
N ALA A 98 -21.48 14.17 -4.46
CA ALA A 98 -22.17 12.91 -4.23
C ALA A 98 -22.35 12.10 -5.53
N LEU A 99 -22.83 12.75 -6.60
CA LEU A 99 -23.01 12.11 -7.90
C LEU A 99 -21.66 11.67 -8.49
N THR A 100 -20.62 12.50 -8.37
CA THR A 100 -19.25 12.14 -8.79
C THR A 100 -18.78 10.87 -8.11
N ASN A 101 -19.00 10.73 -6.79
CA ASN A 101 -18.65 9.52 -6.06
C ASN A 101 -19.44 8.30 -6.53
N VAL A 102 -20.76 8.46 -6.78
CA VAL A 102 -21.60 7.38 -7.33
C VAL A 102 -21.08 6.92 -8.68
N GLU A 103 -20.72 7.82 -9.58
CA GLU A 103 -20.18 7.49 -10.90
C GLU A 103 -18.83 6.78 -10.80
N LEU A 104 -17.94 7.24 -9.90
CA LEU A 104 -16.65 6.58 -9.68
C LEU A 104 -16.82 5.16 -9.11
N TRP A 105 -17.68 4.96 -8.13
CA TRP A 105 -17.90 3.66 -7.48
C TRP A 105 -18.67 2.68 -8.38
N SER A 106 -19.51 3.19 -9.27
CA SER A 106 -20.22 2.37 -10.27
C SER A 106 -19.40 2.11 -11.54
N GLY A 107 -18.17 2.67 -11.63
CA GLY A 107 -17.26 2.40 -12.74
C GLY A 107 -17.46 3.29 -13.97
N HIS A 108 -18.04 4.47 -13.81
CA HIS A 108 -18.29 5.46 -14.88
C HIS A 108 -17.48 6.76 -14.67
N PRO A 109 -16.14 6.72 -14.68
CA PRO A 109 -15.32 7.89 -14.38
C PRO A 109 -15.45 9.02 -15.41
N ASP A 110 -15.82 8.71 -16.66
CA ASP A 110 -16.11 9.74 -17.69
C ASP A 110 -17.36 10.56 -17.34
N ALA A 111 -18.40 9.92 -16.77
CA ALA A 111 -19.58 10.60 -16.27
C ALA A 111 -19.24 11.51 -15.06
N ALA A 112 -18.36 11.04 -14.18
CA ALA A 112 -17.84 11.83 -13.07
C ALA A 112 -17.10 13.10 -13.55
N ASP A 113 -16.27 13.00 -14.59
CA ASP A 113 -15.62 14.17 -15.21
C ASP A 113 -16.66 15.13 -15.82
N ALA A 114 -17.64 14.62 -16.55
CA ALA A 114 -18.67 15.45 -17.20
C ALA A 114 -19.48 16.27 -16.17
N VAL A 115 -19.88 15.65 -15.05
CA VAL A 115 -20.63 16.31 -13.96
C VAL A 115 -19.79 17.40 -13.30
N THR A 116 -18.55 17.11 -12.93
CA THR A 116 -17.64 18.07 -12.29
C THR A 116 -17.26 19.21 -13.22
N SER A 117 -16.99 18.93 -14.51
CA SER A 117 -16.63 19.94 -15.50
C SER A 117 -17.76 20.95 -15.71
N ARG A 118 -19.00 20.47 -15.88
CA ARG A 118 -20.19 21.35 -16.04
C ARG A 118 -20.36 22.29 -14.85
N PHE A 119 -20.21 21.79 -13.63
CA PHE A 119 -20.31 22.62 -12.43
C PHE A 119 -19.22 23.69 -12.36
N LEU A 120 -17.98 23.31 -12.73
CA LEU A 120 -16.81 24.20 -12.64
C LEU A 120 -16.86 25.33 -13.69
N GLU A 121 -17.65 25.23 -14.77
CA GLU A 121 -17.91 26.35 -15.70
C GLU A 121 -18.54 27.55 -14.96
N GLY A 122 -19.47 27.30 -14.04
CA GLY A 122 -20.12 28.36 -13.25
C GLY A 122 -19.39 28.68 -11.92
N SER A 123 -18.61 27.73 -11.39
CA SER A 123 -17.95 27.85 -10.08
C SER A 123 -16.52 27.30 -10.10
N PRO A 124 -15.59 27.92 -10.84
CA PRO A 124 -14.28 27.34 -11.15
C PRO A 124 -13.33 27.24 -9.94
N LYS A 125 -13.69 27.82 -8.80
CA LYS A 125 -12.86 27.85 -7.58
C LYS A 125 -13.41 26.95 -6.45
N ASN A 126 -14.46 26.18 -6.72
CA ASN A 126 -15.02 25.30 -5.69
C ASN A 126 -14.07 24.16 -5.37
N VAL A 127 -13.46 24.21 -4.18
CA VAL A 127 -12.40 23.28 -3.73
C VAL A 127 -12.93 21.84 -3.67
N GLY A 128 -14.12 21.61 -3.15
CA GLY A 128 -14.72 20.27 -3.03
C GLY A 128 -14.91 19.60 -4.40
N VAL A 129 -15.43 20.37 -5.38
CA VAL A 129 -15.66 19.84 -6.74
C VAL A 129 -14.33 19.68 -7.51
N LEU A 130 -13.36 20.57 -7.29
CA LEU A 130 -12.00 20.39 -7.86
C LEU A 130 -11.33 19.13 -7.34
N LEU A 131 -11.47 18.81 -6.06
CA LEU A 131 -10.98 17.54 -5.49
C LEU A 131 -11.71 16.33 -6.07
N ALA A 132 -13.05 16.42 -6.20
CA ALA A 132 -13.83 15.36 -6.83
C ALA A 132 -13.41 15.12 -8.28
N ARG A 133 -13.13 16.19 -9.04
CA ARG A 133 -12.59 16.10 -10.40
C ARG A 133 -11.20 15.49 -10.43
N ALA A 134 -10.32 15.86 -9.51
CA ALA A 134 -8.99 15.27 -9.43
C ALA A 134 -9.06 13.74 -9.24
N ARG A 135 -9.98 13.24 -8.39
CA ARG A 135 -10.21 11.80 -8.21
C ARG A 135 -10.73 11.13 -9.49
N ALA A 136 -11.61 11.80 -10.25
CA ALA A 136 -12.09 11.31 -11.55
C ALA A 136 -10.95 11.23 -12.56
N MET A 137 -10.11 12.28 -12.67
CA MET A 137 -8.94 12.31 -13.53
C MET A 137 -7.92 11.22 -13.19
N LYS A 138 -7.67 10.99 -11.91
CA LYS A 138 -6.83 9.90 -11.42
C LYS A 138 -7.35 8.54 -11.90
N THR A 139 -8.65 8.28 -11.79
CA THR A 139 -9.27 7.03 -12.24
C THR A 139 -9.15 6.87 -13.76
N LEU A 140 -9.30 7.95 -14.52
CA LEU A 140 -9.13 8.02 -15.98
C LEU A 140 -7.67 7.98 -16.43
N LYS A 141 -6.70 8.07 -15.49
CA LYS A 141 -5.25 8.19 -15.76
C LYS A 141 -4.91 9.44 -16.60
N ARG A 142 -5.73 10.47 -16.52
CA ARG A 142 -5.52 11.77 -17.18
C ARG A 142 -4.68 12.67 -16.26
N ARG A 143 -3.38 12.40 -16.20
CA ARG A 143 -2.42 12.98 -15.25
C ARG A 143 -2.33 14.50 -15.31
N GLU A 144 -2.31 15.07 -16.51
CA GLU A 144 -2.22 16.53 -16.70
C GLU A 144 -3.45 17.23 -16.12
N ASP A 145 -4.65 16.69 -16.39
CA ASP A 145 -5.91 17.23 -15.86
C ASP A 145 -6.02 17.05 -14.34
N GLU A 146 -5.54 15.91 -13.80
CA GLU A 146 -5.42 15.67 -12.38
C GLU A 146 -4.50 16.73 -11.73
N SER A 147 -3.31 16.94 -12.29
CA SER A 147 -2.35 17.94 -11.82
C SER A 147 -2.95 19.36 -11.84
N GLN A 148 -3.66 19.72 -12.91
CA GLN A 148 -4.31 21.02 -13.01
C GLN A 148 -5.40 21.21 -11.93
N ALA A 149 -6.25 20.21 -11.72
CA ALA A 149 -7.29 20.25 -10.69
C ALA A 149 -6.69 20.37 -9.28
N LEU A 150 -5.65 19.59 -8.96
CA LEU A 150 -4.95 19.63 -7.68
C LEU A 150 -4.23 20.97 -7.46
N ASN A 151 -3.60 21.53 -8.48
CA ASN A 151 -2.98 22.86 -8.39
C ASN A 151 -4.02 23.94 -8.16
N ALA A 152 -5.20 23.87 -8.80
CA ALA A 152 -6.28 24.80 -8.57
C ALA A 152 -6.79 24.74 -7.13
N VAL A 153 -6.89 23.53 -6.53
CA VAL A 153 -7.21 23.38 -5.10
C VAL A 153 -6.16 24.07 -4.22
N LEU A 154 -4.88 23.80 -4.46
CA LEU A 154 -3.79 24.31 -3.63
C LEU A 154 -3.54 25.82 -3.77
N VAL A 155 -4.02 26.42 -4.86
CA VAL A 155 -4.06 27.88 -5.00
C VAL A 155 -5.14 28.49 -4.09
N GLN A 156 -6.30 27.82 -3.91
CA GLN A 156 -7.36 28.29 -3.03
C GLN A 156 -7.05 27.97 -1.56
N GLU A 157 -6.54 26.74 -1.31
CA GLU A 157 -6.23 26.20 0.01
C GLU A 157 -4.83 25.58 0.04
N PRO A 158 -3.76 26.38 0.28
CA PRO A 158 -2.38 25.88 0.24
C PRO A 158 -2.06 24.75 1.22
N GLY A 159 -2.84 24.59 2.29
CA GLY A 159 -2.68 23.54 3.30
C GLY A 159 -3.69 22.41 3.17
N ASN A 160 -4.36 22.25 2.03
CA ASN A 160 -5.32 21.17 1.83
C ASN A 160 -4.60 19.81 1.77
N ARG A 161 -4.72 19.03 2.85
CA ARG A 161 -3.99 17.77 3.02
C ARG A 161 -4.33 16.75 1.94
N GLU A 162 -5.59 16.65 1.57
CA GLU A 162 -6.01 15.69 0.55
C GLU A 162 -5.38 16.02 -0.82
N ALA A 163 -5.40 17.30 -1.21
CA ALA A 163 -4.75 17.74 -2.44
C ALA A 163 -3.24 17.53 -2.42
N GLU A 164 -2.60 17.74 -1.27
CA GLU A 164 -1.16 17.46 -1.10
C GLU A 164 -0.86 15.97 -1.21
N ASP A 165 -1.69 15.11 -0.63
CA ASP A 165 -1.52 13.67 -0.69
C ASP A 165 -1.72 13.14 -2.12
N LEU A 166 -2.80 13.53 -2.80
CA LEU A 166 -3.07 13.16 -4.20
C LEU A 166 -1.96 13.69 -5.13
N ARG A 167 -1.50 14.92 -4.95
CA ARG A 167 -0.38 15.49 -5.72
C ARG A 167 0.94 14.75 -5.47
N ARG A 168 1.14 14.24 -4.26
CA ARG A 168 2.30 13.41 -3.92
C ARG A 168 2.21 12.07 -4.63
N GLU A 169 1.04 11.41 -4.61
CA GLU A 169 0.80 10.17 -5.33
C GLU A 169 1.02 10.33 -6.83
N LEU A 170 0.45 11.39 -7.43
CA LEU A 170 0.64 11.71 -8.84
C LEU A 170 2.12 11.88 -9.21
N ARG A 171 2.88 12.64 -8.41
CA ARG A 171 4.33 12.79 -8.62
C ARG A 171 5.10 11.47 -8.47
N MET A 172 4.65 10.58 -7.58
CA MET A 172 5.26 9.26 -7.44
C MET A 172 4.99 8.39 -8.67
N GLU A 173 3.83 8.54 -9.30
CA GLU A 173 3.50 7.89 -10.57
C GLU A 173 4.22 8.53 -11.76
N GLU A 174 4.45 9.84 -11.75
CA GLU A 174 5.19 10.60 -12.77
C GLU A 174 6.69 10.40 -12.68
N SER A 175 7.23 10.08 -11.50
CA SER A 175 8.65 9.81 -11.33
C SER A 175 9.04 8.59 -12.14
N THR A 176 9.48 8.83 -13.34
CA THR A 176 9.93 7.78 -14.27
C THR A 176 11.34 7.30 -13.97
N TRP A 177 12.09 8.05 -13.16
CA TRP A 177 13.48 7.75 -12.85
C TRP A 177 13.79 7.88 -11.36
N ASP A 178 14.41 6.85 -10.78
CA ASP A 178 15.06 6.92 -9.47
C ASP A 178 16.52 6.51 -9.62
N SER A 179 17.41 7.16 -8.90
CA SER A 179 18.80 6.73 -8.75
C SER A 179 19.09 6.41 -7.29
N GLY A 180 19.92 5.41 -7.05
CA GLY A 180 20.22 4.97 -5.69
C GLY A 180 21.68 4.61 -5.50
N MET A 181 22.16 4.79 -4.28
CA MET A 181 23.44 4.31 -3.78
C MET A 181 23.18 3.47 -2.54
N THR A 182 23.87 2.32 -2.45
CA THR A 182 23.77 1.45 -1.27
C THR A 182 25.16 1.08 -0.81
N PHE A 183 25.36 1.10 0.50
CA PHE A 183 26.54 0.56 1.16
C PHE A 183 26.10 -0.57 2.09
N ASN A 184 26.71 -1.74 1.93
CA ASN A 184 26.50 -2.92 2.76
C ASN A 184 27.80 -3.30 3.45
N MET A 185 27.69 -3.69 4.72
CA MET A 185 28.81 -4.21 5.51
C MET A 185 28.36 -5.41 6.31
N VAL A 186 29.14 -6.48 6.29
CA VAL A 186 28.98 -7.63 7.19
C VAL A 186 30.32 -7.86 7.91
N SER A 187 30.27 -7.86 9.25
CA SER A 187 31.39 -8.19 10.12
C SER A 187 31.13 -9.47 10.88
N PHE A 188 32.19 -10.11 11.36
CA PHE A 188 32.17 -11.44 11.93
C PHE A 188 32.76 -11.45 13.33
N SER A 189 32.22 -12.29 14.23
CA SER A 189 32.67 -12.40 15.63
C SER A 189 34.08 -13.02 15.77
N ASP A 190 34.57 -13.74 14.76
CA ASP A 190 35.91 -14.30 14.69
C ASP A 190 36.96 -13.31 14.15
N HIS A 191 36.59 -12.04 13.96
CA HIS A 191 37.42 -10.97 13.43
C HIS A 191 37.96 -11.24 12.01
N SER A 192 37.38 -12.20 11.28
CA SER A 192 37.69 -12.40 9.87
C SER A 192 37.35 -11.17 9.03
N SER A 193 37.99 -11.05 7.87
CA SER A 193 37.83 -9.89 6.97
C SER A 193 36.34 -9.58 6.71
N PRO A 194 35.90 -8.36 6.95
CA PRO A 194 34.50 -7.98 6.69
C PRO A 194 34.19 -8.06 5.21
N TRP A 195 32.93 -8.34 4.90
CA TRP A 195 32.38 -8.12 3.57
C TRP A 195 31.93 -6.68 3.48
N MET A 196 32.38 -5.98 2.46
CA MET A 196 31.91 -4.64 2.12
C MET A 196 31.43 -4.64 0.68
N GLU A 197 30.30 -4.01 0.44
CA GLU A 197 29.72 -3.87 -0.89
C GLU A 197 29.20 -2.45 -1.08
N GLN A 198 29.48 -1.88 -2.23
CA GLN A 198 28.93 -0.62 -2.68
C GLN A 198 28.17 -0.87 -3.96
N SER A 199 26.99 -0.29 -4.11
CA SER A 199 26.23 -0.38 -5.35
C SER A 199 25.62 0.95 -5.74
N VAL A 200 25.48 1.13 -7.04
CA VAL A 200 24.70 2.20 -7.65
C VAL A 200 23.60 1.58 -8.48
N SER A 201 22.45 2.21 -8.50
CA SER A 201 21.30 1.73 -9.26
C SER A 201 20.55 2.88 -9.91
N VAL A 202 19.94 2.59 -11.04
CA VAL A 202 19.00 3.47 -11.72
C VAL A 202 17.74 2.67 -12.01
N ARG A 203 16.60 3.17 -11.57
CA ARG A 203 15.28 2.61 -11.84
C ARG A 203 14.53 3.48 -12.84
N LYS A 204 13.91 2.86 -13.82
CA LYS A 204 12.97 3.48 -14.73
C LYS A 204 11.59 2.86 -14.59
N GLY A 205 10.58 3.69 -14.35
CA GLY A 205 9.18 3.32 -14.49
C GLY A 205 8.82 3.14 -15.96
N LEU A 206 8.12 2.05 -16.29
CA LEU A 206 7.61 1.72 -17.62
C LEU A 206 6.11 1.46 -17.53
N ASN A 207 5.38 1.60 -18.62
CA ASN A 207 3.93 1.29 -18.65
C ASN A 207 3.62 -0.15 -18.20
N ALA A 208 4.55 -1.07 -18.43
CA ALA A 208 4.42 -2.48 -18.05
C ALA A 208 5.14 -2.85 -16.74
N GLY A 209 5.50 -1.87 -15.89
CA GLY A 209 6.20 -2.14 -14.64
C GLY A 209 7.45 -1.28 -14.45
N SER A 210 8.49 -1.78 -13.78
CA SER A 210 9.73 -1.03 -13.57
C SER A 210 10.97 -1.86 -13.90
N LEU A 211 11.99 -1.20 -14.45
CA LEU A 211 13.30 -1.75 -14.76
C LEU A 211 14.35 -1.10 -13.85
N ILE A 212 15.23 -1.90 -13.27
CA ILE A 212 16.36 -1.45 -12.46
C ILE A 212 17.65 -1.97 -13.05
N LEU A 213 18.58 -1.08 -13.29
CA LEU A 213 19.97 -1.43 -13.60
C LEU A 213 20.79 -1.20 -12.33
N ARG A 214 21.62 -2.15 -11.94
CA ARG A 214 22.48 -2.07 -10.76
C ARG A 214 23.89 -2.51 -11.09
N ALA A 215 24.86 -1.78 -10.58
CA ALA A 215 26.27 -2.16 -10.57
C ALA A 215 26.76 -2.19 -9.12
N SER A 216 27.33 -3.32 -8.71
CA SER A 216 27.83 -3.55 -7.35
C SER A 216 29.32 -3.87 -7.39
N ARG A 217 30.06 -3.44 -6.36
CA ARG A 217 31.46 -3.79 -6.14
C ARG A 217 31.65 -4.32 -4.73
N GLY A 218 32.06 -5.57 -4.63
CA GLY A 218 32.31 -6.26 -3.37
C GLY A 218 33.80 -6.34 -3.05
N TYR A 219 34.11 -6.33 -1.75
CA TYR A 219 35.44 -6.42 -1.18
C TYR A 219 35.43 -7.43 -0.03
N ARG A 220 36.28 -8.46 -0.09
CA ARG A 220 36.49 -9.44 0.98
C ARG A 220 37.82 -10.18 0.80
N PHE A 221 38.51 -10.45 1.90
CA PHE A 221 39.78 -11.20 1.88
C PHE A 221 40.84 -10.62 0.93
N GLY A 222 40.89 -9.31 0.76
CA GLY A 222 41.76 -8.64 -0.21
C GLY A 222 41.32 -8.78 -1.67
N LEU A 223 40.24 -9.52 -1.94
CA LEU A 223 39.69 -9.73 -3.28
C LEU A 223 38.63 -8.69 -3.60
N LYS A 224 38.46 -8.44 -4.90
CA LYS A 224 37.44 -7.51 -5.44
C LYS A 224 36.67 -8.21 -6.53
N SER A 225 35.38 -7.99 -6.60
CA SER A 225 34.53 -8.43 -7.70
C SER A 225 33.48 -7.38 -8.01
N THR A 226 33.10 -7.33 -9.27
CA THR A 226 32.05 -6.46 -9.79
C THR A 226 30.88 -7.31 -10.24
N LEU A 227 29.65 -6.84 -10.01
CA LEU A 227 28.42 -7.49 -10.45
C LEU A 227 27.53 -6.46 -11.14
N GLY A 228 27.16 -6.74 -12.38
CA GLY A 228 26.12 -6.00 -13.10
C GLY A 228 24.80 -6.77 -13.06
N GLU A 229 23.70 -6.10 -12.80
CA GLU A 229 22.39 -6.72 -12.69
C GLU A 229 21.31 -5.92 -13.40
N ILE A 230 20.33 -6.63 -13.90
CA ILE A 230 19.08 -6.10 -14.43
C ILE A 230 17.95 -6.77 -13.66
N ASP A 231 17.13 -5.95 -12.99
CA ASP A 231 15.88 -6.38 -12.36
C ASP A 231 14.72 -5.80 -13.14
N TRP A 232 13.75 -6.63 -13.48
CA TRP A 232 12.52 -6.21 -14.14
C TRP A 232 11.31 -6.67 -13.33
N TYR A 233 10.37 -5.74 -13.08
CA TYR A 233 9.11 -5.98 -12.35
C TYR A 233 7.91 -5.76 -13.28
N PRO A 234 7.63 -6.68 -14.24
CA PRO A 234 6.51 -6.54 -15.14
C PRO A 234 5.17 -6.73 -14.42
N HIS A 235 4.20 -5.84 -14.73
CA HIS A 235 2.80 -6.07 -14.43
C HIS A 235 2.21 -6.96 -15.52
N ILE A 236 1.70 -8.14 -15.15
CA ILE A 236 1.15 -9.14 -16.11
C ILE A 236 -0.35 -8.89 -16.30
N ARG A 237 -1.07 -8.72 -15.21
CA ARG A 237 -2.50 -8.38 -15.15
C ARG A 237 -2.82 -7.78 -13.78
N GLN A 238 -4.04 -7.28 -13.60
CA GLN A 238 -4.47 -6.77 -12.31
C GLN A 238 -4.26 -7.81 -11.20
N GLY A 239 -3.54 -7.42 -10.15
CA GLY A 239 -3.19 -8.27 -9.01
C GLY A 239 -2.13 -9.35 -9.30
N THR A 240 -1.50 -9.35 -10.49
CA THR A 240 -0.42 -10.28 -10.84
C THR A 240 0.77 -9.54 -11.39
N TYR A 241 1.93 -9.71 -10.77
CA TYR A 241 3.20 -9.17 -11.26
C TYR A 241 4.32 -10.20 -11.09
N ALA A 242 5.45 -9.99 -11.75
CA ALA A 242 6.63 -10.84 -11.60
C ALA A 242 7.85 -10.02 -11.19
N TYR A 243 8.82 -10.68 -10.63
CA TYR A 243 10.20 -10.24 -10.49
C TYR A 243 11.09 -11.10 -11.37
N LEU A 244 11.85 -10.49 -12.24
CA LEU A 244 12.84 -11.16 -13.11
C LEU A 244 14.19 -10.50 -12.86
N ASN A 245 15.23 -11.31 -12.68
CA ASN A 245 16.59 -10.85 -12.43
C ASN A 245 17.57 -11.61 -13.31
N VAL A 246 18.53 -10.89 -13.89
CA VAL A 246 19.73 -11.45 -14.48
C VAL A 246 20.95 -10.65 -14.02
N GLY A 247 22.07 -11.33 -13.81
CA GLY A 247 23.31 -10.69 -13.38
C GLY A 247 24.54 -11.42 -13.88
N TYR A 248 25.62 -10.65 -14.02
CA TYR A 248 26.91 -11.15 -14.49
C TYR A 248 28.06 -10.53 -13.69
N SER A 249 28.97 -11.36 -13.24
CA SER A 249 30.25 -10.97 -12.61
C SER A 249 31.42 -11.54 -13.40
N PRO A 250 32.22 -10.68 -14.05
CA PRO A 250 33.35 -11.16 -14.90
C PRO A 250 34.40 -11.89 -14.08
N GLU A 251 34.61 -11.49 -12.82
CA GLU A 251 35.61 -12.15 -11.96
C GLU A 251 35.10 -13.49 -11.44
N GLY A 252 33.82 -13.64 -11.17
CA GLY A 252 33.19 -14.87 -10.67
C GLY A 252 33.74 -15.39 -9.34
N ILE A 253 34.38 -14.51 -8.53
CA ILE A 253 35.09 -14.89 -7.31
C ILE A 253 34.20 -14.64 -6.07
N LEU A 254 33.79 -13.40 -5.87
CA LEU A 254 32.95 -13.01 -4.73
C LEU A 254 31.46 -13.13 -5.06
N TYR A 255 31.10 -13.02 -6.31
CA TYR A 255 29.75 -13.19 -6.83
C TYR A 255 29.64 -14.39 -7.76
N PRO A 256 28.43 -14.93 -8.00
CA PRO A 256 28.20 -15.87 -9.08
C PRO A 256 28.60 -15.25 -10.41
N THR A 257 29.27 -16.03 -11.26
CA THR A 257 29.60 -15.60 -12.63
C THR A 257 28.32 -15.21 -13.39
N TYR A 258 27.24 -16.02 -13.22
CA TYR A 258 25.92 -15.72 -13.74
C TYR A 258 24.89 -15.96 -12.66
N ARG A 259 23.89 -15.09 -12.62
CA ARG A 259 22.68 -15.29 -11.82
C ARG A 259 21.45 -15.00 -12.65
N ALA A 260 20.39 -15.78 -12.42
CA ALA A 260 19.08 -15.55 -12.99
C ALA A 260 18.00 -15.89 -11.96
N GLY A 261 16.91 -15.13 -11.94
CA GLY A 261 15.81 -15.36 -11.03
C GLY A 261 14.48 -14.98 -11.65
N ALA A 262 13.44 -15.72 -11.29
CA ALA A 262 12.06 -15.39 -11.61
C ALA A 262 11.16 -15.71 -10.41
N GLU A 263 10.29 -14.80 -10.05
CA GLU A 263 9.28 -14.98 -8.99
C GLU A 263 7.97 -14.35 -9.43
N LEU A 264 6.88 -15.09 -9.35
CA LEU A 264 5.53 -14.64 -9.67
C LEU A 264 4.79 -14.30 -8.38
N PHE A 265 4.14 -13.15 -8.35
CA PHE A 265 3.32 -12.66 -7.24
C PHE A 265 1.86 -12.58 -7.68
N GLN A 266 0.97 -13.05 -6.80
CA GLN A 266 -0.47 -13.03 -7.01
C GLN A 266 -1.18 -12.47 -5.79
N TYR A 267 -1.96 -11.40 -6.00
CA TYR A 267 -2.91 -10.90 -5.01
C TYR A 267 -4.13 -11.83 -4.94
N LEU A 268 -4.46 -12.29 -3.74
CA LEU A 268 -5.51 -13.28 -3.48
C LEU A 268 -6.80 -12.67 -2.92
N GLY A 269 -6.87 -11.32 -2.82
CA GLY A 269 -7.98 -10.62 -2.20
C GLY A 269 -7.83 -10.45 -0.68
N LYS A 270 -8.64 -9.57 -0.09
CA LYS A 270 -8.67 -9.27 1.36
C LYS A 270 -7.29 -8.93 1.97
N GLY A 271 -6.40 -8.35 1.15
CA GLY A 271 -5.03 -7.99 1.55
C GLY A 271 -4.02 -9.13 1.48
N TYR A 272 -4.39 -10.34 1.08
CA TYR A 272 -3.45 -11.46 0.94
C TYR A 272 -2.73 -11.43 -0.40
N GLU A 273 -1.42 -11.76 -0.35
CA GLU A 273 -0.56 -11.93 -1.51
C GLU A 273 0.27 -13.21 -1.32
N ALA A 274 0.48 -13.97 -2.37
CA ALA A 274 1.37 -15.13 -2.36
C ALA A 274 2.35 -15.03 -3.52
N SER A 275 3.53 -15.66 -3.36
CA SER A 275 4.52 -15.76 -4.44
C SER A 275 5.13 -17.16 -4.53
N ALA A 276 5.66 -17.47 -5.72
CA ALA A 276 6.50 -18.62 -5.96
C ALA A 276 7.59 -18.26 -6.99
N GLY A 277 8.80 -18.75 -6.80
CA GLY A 277 9.92 -18.40 -7.64
C GLY A 277 11.08 -19.37 -7.59
N LEU A 278 12.04 -19.12 -8.48
CA LEU A 278 13.28 -19.86 -8.63
C LEU A 278 14.41 -18.87 -8.89
N ARG A 279 15.56 -19.09 -8.24
CA ARG A 279 16.83 -18.41 -8.54
C ARG A 279 17.88 -19.46 -8.89
N ARG A 280 18.67 -19.17 -9.91
CA ARG A 280 19.83 -19.99 -10.33
C ARG A 280 21.08 -19.15 -10.22
N LEU A 281 22.05 -19.67 -9.48
CA LEU A 281 23.36 -19.07 -9.27
C LEU A 281 24.42 -20.00 -9.85
N GLN A 282 25.22 -19.51 -10.79
CA GLN A 282 26.32 -20.24 -11.40
C GLN A 282 27.63 -19.63 -10.90
N PHE A 283 28.31 -20.32 -10.02
CA PHE A 283 29.69 -20.04 -9.62
C PHE A 283 30.66 -20.79 -10.52
N THR A 284 31.94 -20.46 -10.45
CA THR A 284 33.00 -21.17 -11.20
C THR A 284 33.03 -22.66 -10.86
N THR A 285 32.78 -23.01 -9.59
CA THR A 285 32.91 -24.39 -9.07
C THR A 285 31.58 -25.04 -8.72
N ALA A 286 30.48 -24.28 -8.66
CA ALA A 286 29.19 -24.78 -8.17
C ALA A 286 28.00 -24.15 -8.94
N ARG A 287 26.90 -24.90 -8.95
CA ARG A 287 25.63 -24.45 -9.49
C ARG A 287 24.57 -24.66 -8.44
N ILE A 288 23.85 -23.57 -8.07
CA ILE A 288 22.88 -23.57 -6.99
C ILE A 288 21.53 -23.14 -7.53
N ASN A 289 20.49 -23.90 -7.22
CA ASN A 289 19.11 -23.51 -7.47
C ASN A 289 18.44 -23.24 -6.12
N VAL A 290 17.74 -22.11 -6.01
CA VAL A 290 16.99 -21.73 -4.81
C VAL A 290 15.53 -21.55 -5.20
N TYR A 291 14.67 -22.39 -4.67
CA TYR A 291 13.23 -22.25 -4.80
C TYR A 291 12.72 -21.37 -3.68
N THR A 292 11.78 -20.47 -3.97
CA THR A 292 11.19 -19.57 -3.00
C THR A 292 9.68 -19.57 -3.08
N GLY A 293 9.03 -19.39 -1.95
CA GLY A 293 7.60 -19.15 -1.87
C GLY A 293 7.29 -18.24 -0.68
N SER A 294 6.28 -17.41 -0.82
CA SER A 294 5.84 -16.55 0.27
C SER A 294 4.33 -16.41 0.34
N ILE A 295 3.85 -16.09 1.54
CA ILE A 295 2.51 -15.60 1.77
C ILE A 295 2.61 -14.39 2.68
N GLY A 296 1.87 -13.33 2.35
CA GLY A 296 1.82 -12.09 3.11
C GLY A 296 0.40 -11.55 3.19
N ARG A 297 0.19 -10.64 4.15
CA ARG A 297 -1.07 -9.93 4.32
C ARG A 297 -0.84 -8.47 4.63
N TYR A 298 -1.53 -7.60 3.90
CA TYR A 298 -1.71 -6.19 4.22
C TYR A 298 -2.96 -6.02 5.08
N HIS A 299 -2.84 -5.30 6.19
CA HIS A 299 -3.96 -4.92 7.04
C HIS A 299 -3.73 -3.52 7.61
N LYS A 300 -4.51 -2.53 7.14
CA LYS A 300 -4.29 -1.11 7.43
C LYS A 300 -2.83 -0.72 7.09
N ASP A 301 -2.11 -0.19 8.06
CA ASP A 301 -0.72 0.25 7.92
C ASP A 301 0.30 -0.88 8.16
N TRP A 302 -0.14 -2.13 8.30
CA TRP A 302 0.71 -3.26 8.59
C TRP A 302 0.81 -4.24 7.43
N TYR A 303 2.01 -4.78 7.23
CA TYR A 303 2.26 -5.90 6.35
C TYR A 303 3.02 -6.98 7.11
N GLY A 304 2.48 -8.18 7.14
CA GLY A 304 3.14 -9.36 7.68
C GLY A 304 3.35 -10.41 6.60
N SER A 305 4.51 -11.05 6.55
CA SER A 305 4.77 -12.12 5.59
C SER A 305 5.63 -13.22 6.16
N VAL A 306 5.45 -14.41 5.59
CA VAL A 306 6.28 -15.59 5.81
C VAL A 306 6.82 -16.02 4.45
N ARG A 307 8.13 -16.20 4.35
CA ARG A 307 8.83 -16.61 3.13
C ARG A 307 9.69 -17.83 3.42
N THR A 308 9.69 -18.80 2.55
CA THR A 308 10.56 -19.96 2.59
C THR A 308 11.53 -19.98 1.42
N PHE A 309 12.73 -20.53 1.65
CA PHE A 309 13.71 -20.83 0.64
C PHE A 309 14.11 -22.28 0.77
N VAL A 310 14.19 -22.98 -0.36
CA VAL A 310 14.58 -24.40 -0.45
C VAL A 310 15.72 -24.49 -1.43
N THR A 311 16.88 -24.95 -0.96
CA THR A 311 18.07 -25.15 -1.77
C THR A 311 18.40 -26.63 -1.75
N PRO A 312 18.10 -27.37 -2.83
CA PRO A 312 18.51 -28.77 -2.95
C PRO A 312 20.04 -28.89 -3.03
N GLU A 313 20.63 -29.61 -2.11
CA GLU A 313 22.09 -29.91 -2.05
C GLU A 313 22.27 -31.34 -1.61
N GLU A 314 23.38 -31.95 -2.05
CA GLU A 314 23.81 -33.24 -1.52
C GLU A 314 24.82 -33.01 -0.37
N PRO A 315 24.72 -33.75 0.74
CA PRO A 315 23.78 -34.85 1.04
C PRO A 315 22.42 -34.40 1.62
N LYS A 316 22.15 -33.12 1.83
CA LYS A 316 20.94 -32.67 2.50
C LYS A 316 20.41 -31.34 1.93
N THR A 317 19.12 -31.34 1.55
CA THR A 317 18.39 -30.12 1.17
C THR A 317 18.37 -29.11 2.33
N SER A 318 18.76 -27.88 2.04
CA SER A 318 18.67 -26.76 2.96
C SER A 318 17.29 -26.07 2.86
N VAL A 319 16.68 -25.81 4.00
CA VAL A 319 15.42 -25.07 4.09
C VAL A 319 15.58 -23.93 5.08
N SER A 320 15.12 -22.74 4.68
CA SER A 320 15.04 -21.60 5.58
C SER A 320 13.68 -20.92 5.55
N LEU A 321 13.32 -20.34 6.67
CA LEU A 321 12.08 -19.60 6.88
C LEU A 321 12.42 -18.18 7.29
N GLN A 322 11.71 -17.22 6.75
CA GLN A 322 11.82 -15.82 7.12
C GLN A 322 10.44 -15.26 7.42
N VAL A 323 10.33 -14.54 8.54
CA VAL A 323 9.14 -13.80 8.95
C VAL A 323 9.47 -12.32 8.92
N GLN A 324 8.58 -11.52 8.38
CA GLN A 324 8.68 -10.06 8.35
C GLN A 324 7.41 -9.44 8.91
N LEU A 325 7.58 -8.41 9.72
CA LEU A 325 6.50 -7.51 10.13
C LEU A 325 6.92 -6.08 9.82
N ARG A 326 6.13 -5.38 9.01
CA ARG A 326 6.38 -4.00 8.57
C ARG A 326 5.22 -3.10 8.94
N ARG A 327 5.53 -1.91 9.40
CA ARG A 327 4.56 -0.83 9.60
C ARG A 327 4.88 0.34 8.68
N TYR A 328 3.87 0.83 7.98
CA TYR A 328 3.93 2.02 7.15
C TYR A 328 3.48 3.25 7.94
N PHE A 329 4.02 4.44 7.62
CA PHE A 329 3.73 5.69 8.30
C PHE A 329 3.23 6.73 7.30
N GLY A 330 1.94 6.64 6.96
CA GLY A 330 1.24 7.56 6.07
C GLY A 330 1.34 7.20 4.60
N ASP A 331 2.55 7.02 4.05
CA ASP A 331 2.77 6.62 2.66
C ASP A 331 3.64 5.35 2.57
N GLY A 332 3.72 4.76 1.37
CA GLY A 332 4.52 3.56 1.13
C GLY A 332 6.04 3.77 1.23
N ASP A 333 6.50 5.01 1.26
CA ASP A 333 7.93 5.35 1.32
C ASP A 333 8.47 5.41 2.75
N ARG A 334 7.60 5.57 3.75
CA ARG A 334 8.00 5.64 5.15
C ARG A 334 7.56 4.38 5.87
N TYR A 335 8.51 3.59 6.30
CA TYR A 335 8.21 2.37 7.03
C TYR A 335 9.34 1.96 7.98
N ALA A 336 8.99 1.08 8.91
CA ALA A 336 9.92 0.30 9.72
C ALA A 336 9.50 -1.17 9.72
N SER A 337 10.47 -2.08 9.68
CA SER A 337 10.24 -3.52 9.66
C SER A 337 11.11 -4.24 10.67
N LEU A 338 10.60 -5.37 11.15
CA LEU A 338 11.35 -6.37 11.90
C LEU A 338 11.41 -7.66 11.07
N HIS A 339 12.55 -8.32 11.13
CA HIS A 339 12.81 -9.58 10.43
C HIS A 339 13.30 -10.63 11.41
N PHE A 340 12.80 -11.84 11.22
CA PHE A 340 13.26 -13.02 11.91
C PHE A 340 13.47 -14.12 10.87
N GLY A 341 14.61 -14.81 10.93
CA GLY A 341 14.94 -15.88 10.00
C GLY A 341 15.51 -17.09 10.72
N ARG A 342 15.19 -18.29 10.24
CA ARG A 342 15.76 -19.55 10.69
C ARG A 342 16.04 -20.46 9.50
N GLY A 343 17.19 -21.09 9.50
CA GLY A 343 17.60 -22.08 8.46
C GLY A 343 18.94 -21.78 7.86
N ALA A 344 19.35 -22.59 6.90
CA ALA A 344 20.68 -22.57 6.31
C ALA A 344 20.88 -21.59 5.15
N ALA A 345 19.81 -21.12 4.52
CA ALA A 345 19.93 -20.13 3.44
C ALA A 345 19.86 -18.72 4.02
N PRO A 346 20.92 -17.93 3.97
CA PRO A 346 20.86 -16.54 4.30
C PRO A 346 19.99 -15.79 3.28
N PHE A 347 19.57 -14.60 3.65
CA PHE A 347 18.72 -13.69 2.89
C PHE A 347 19.18 -13.52 1.43
N GLU A 348 20.49 -13.56 1.20
CA GLU A 348 21.11 -13.63 -0.12
C GLU A 348 22.34 -14.52 -0.07
N ILE A 349 22.36 -15.56 -0.91
CA ILE A 349 23.58 -16.31 -1.18
C ILE A 349 24.46 -15.43 -2.06
N ARG A 350 25.51 -14.86 -1.47
CA ARG A 350 26.44 -13.96 -2.16
C ARG A 350 27.66 -14.68 -2.68
N SER A 351 28.09 -15.75 -2.02
CA SER A 351 29.28 -16.55 -2.37
C SER A 351 29.05 -18.03 -2.11
N THR A 352 29.92 -18.89 -2.65
CA THR A 352 29.92 -20.34 -2.36
C THR A 352 30.06 -20.63 -0.87
N ASN A 353 30.74 -19.78 -0.11
CA ASN A 353 30.87 -19.94 1.34
C ASN A 353 29.56 -19.75 2.11
N ASP A 354 28.59 -19.03 1.55
CA ASP A 354 27.30 -18.83 2.16
C ASP A 354 26.43 -20.10 2.10
N VAL A 355 26.76 -21.01 1.20
CA VAL A 355 26.12 -22.34 1.06
C VAL A 355 26.54 -23.30 2.17
N GLY A 356 27.72 -23.13 2.76
CA GLY A 356 28.23 -23.95 3.86
C GLY A 356 27.58 -23.70 5.23
N VAL A 357 26.53 -22.95 5.32
CA VAL A 357 25.79 -22.70 6.57
C VAL A 357 24.81 -23.83 6.83
N LEU A 358 25.02 -24.58 7.92
CA LEU A 358 24.18 -25.72 8.30
C LEU A 358 22.87 -25.30 8.97
N ASP A 359 22.93 -24.26 9.80
CA ASP A 359 21.79 -23.67 10.50
C ASP A 359 22.10 -22.22 10.84
N SER A 360 21.09 -21.38 10.81
CA SER A 360 21.21 -19.95 11.14
C SER A 360 19.96 -19.45 11.83
N LEU A 361 20.16 -18.60 12.82
CA LEU A 361 19.11 -17.80 13.44
C LEU A 361 19.45 -16.34 13.22
N SER A 362 18.58 -15.62 12.50
CA SER A 362 18.78 -14.21 12.20
C SER A 362 17.64 -13.34 12.69
N TYR A 363 17.99 -12.15 13.15
CA TYR A 363 17.04 -11.13 13.55
C TYR A 363 17.61 -9.75 13.22
N GLY A 364 16.74 -8.88 12.82
CA GLY A 364 17.11 -7.52 12.41
C GLY A 364 15.91 -6.65 12.11
N GLY A 365 16.19 -5.49 11.58
CA GLY A 365 15.17 -4.57 11.13
C GLY A 365 15.66 -3.68 10.02
N ASP A 366 14.72 -3.09 9.31
CA ASP A 366 14.97 -2.06 8.32
C ASP A 366 13.98 -0.91 8.48
N MET A 367 14.39 0.25 8.06
CA MET A 367 13.55 1.43 7.99
C MET A 367 13.89 2.24 6.74
N GLN A 368 12.89 2.94 6.24
CA GLN A 368 13.04 3.93 5.19
C GLN A 368 12.30 5.20 5.55
N TRP A 369 12.91 6.33 5.30
CA TRP A 369 12.34 7.63 5.61
C TRP A 369 12.57 8.61 4.47
N ARG A 370 11.57 9.45 4.22
CA ARG A 370 11.68 10.51 3.22
C ARG A 370 12.36 11.74 3.84
N LEU A 371 13.39 12.23 3.19
CA LEU A 371 14.10 13.48 3.52
C LEU A 371 13.78 14.53 2.44
N GLY A 372 12.89 15.47 2.76
CA GLY A 372 12.44 16.46 1.78
C GLY A 372 11.58 15.84 0.65
N GLY A 373 11.61 16.50 -0.52
CA GLY A 373 10.75 16.13 -1.67
C GLY A 373 11.25 14.92 -2.47
N HIS A 374 12.55 14.73 -2.58
CA HIS A 374 13.18 13.83 -3.55
C HIS A 374 14.04 12.73 -2.95
N PHE A 375 14.52 12.85 -1.72
CA PHE A 375 15.42 11.89 -1.12
C PHE A 375 14.71 10.87 -0.23
N LEU A 376 15.13 9.60 -0.36
CA LEU A 376 14.73 8.50 0.52
C LEU A 376 15.99 7.93 1.17
N LEU A 377 16.07 7.99 2.48
CA LEU A 377 17.13 7.38 3.27
C LEU A 377 16.62 6.09 3.88
N GLY A 378 17.32 5.00 3.63
CA GLY A 378 17.06 3.71 4.24
C GLY A 378 18.26 3.23 5.05
N ALA A 379 17.95 2.50 6.11
CA ALA A 379 18.93 1.82 6.93
C ALA A 379 18.40 0.44 7.31
N SER A 380 19.27 -0.56 7.31
CA SER A 380 18.95 -1.86 7.89
C SER A 380 20.13 -2.40 8.69
N GLY A 381 19.84 -3.24 9.68
CA GLY A 381 20.85 -3.87 10.49
C GLY A 381 20.30 -5.08 11.23
N GLY A 382 21.20 -5.95 11.65
CA GLY A 382 20.82 -7.14 12.42
C GLY A 382 22.01 -8.07 12.68
N ILE A 383 21.65 -9.22 13.21
CA ILE A 383 22.59 -10.25 13.66
C ILE A 383 22.13 -11.60 13.12
N ALA A 384 23.07 -12.43 12.70
CA ALA A 384 22.83 -13.82 12.37
C ALA A 384 23.81 -14.71 13.13
N ASP A 385 23.28 -15.60 13.95
CA ASP A 385 24.05 -16.69 14.57
C ASP A 385 24.03 -17.89 13.63
N GLN A 386 25.20 -18.28 13.11
CA GLN A 386 25.35 -19.35 12.13
C GLN A 386 26.13 -20.52 12.72
N ASN A 387 25.71 -21.73 12.37
CA ASN A 387 26.51 -22.92 12.55
C ASN A 387 27.07 -23.35 11.19
N ARG A 388 28.39 -23.32 11.03
CA ARG A 388 29.10 -23.57 9.77
C ARG A 388 29.89 -24.85 9.82
N VAL A 389 30.02 -25.49 8.67
CA VAL A 389 30.81 -26.75 8.55
C VAL A 389 32.28 -26.52 8.87
N ASP A 390 32.85 -25.39 8.43
CA ASP A 390 34.29 -25.10 8.46
C ASP A 390 34.76 -24.39 9.75
N ARG A 391 33.87 -23.70 10.47
CA ARG A 391 34.27 -22.80 11.55
C ARG A 391 33.44 -22.96 12.84
N GLY A 392 32.43 -23.84 12.87
CA GLY A 392 31.52 -23.98 14.00
C GLY A 392 30.57 -22.77 14.12
N ARG A 393 30.37 -22.28 15.36
CA ARG A 393 29.48 -21.14 15.59
C ARG A 393 30.16 -19.82 15.22
N LEU A 394 29.51 -19.06 14.35
CA LEU A 394 29.93 -17.74 13.90
C LEU A 394 28.75 -16.77 14.02
N ARG A 395 29.01 -15.59 14.58
CA ARG A 395 28.02 -14.50 14.59
C ARG A 395 28.40 -13.47 13.52
N GLU A 396 27.40 -13.13 12.70
CA GLU A 396 27.49 -12.08 11.70
C GLU A 396 26.71 -10.85 12.17
N TYR A 397 27.25 -9.67 11.93
CA TYR A 397 26.60 -8.37 12.13
C TYR A 397 26.51 -7.72 10.77
N PHE A 398 25.29 -7.41 10.33
CA PHE A 398 25.09 -6.75 9.05
C PHE A 398 24.56 -5.32 9.25
N LEU A 399 25.02 -4.43 8.39
CA LEU A 399 24.58 -3.04 8.28
C LEU A 399 24.42 -2.70 6.81
N SER A 400 23.31 -2.04 6.46
CA SER A 400 23.09 -1.47 5.14
C SER A 400 22.58 -0.05 5.26
N LEU A 401 23.12 0.82 4.42
CA LEU A 401 22.65 2.20 4.26
C LEU A 401 22.33 2.41 2.79
N ASN A 402 21.18 3.01 2.49
CA ASN A 402 20.82 3.36 1.13
C ASN A 402 20.30 4.79 1.06
N LEU A 403 20.65 5.47 -0.02
CA LEU A 403 20.15 6.79 -0.36
C LEU A 403 19.60 6.73 -1.79
N ASN A 404 18.33 7.04 -1.95
CA ASN A 404 17.71 7.11 -3.26
C ASN A 404 17.26 8.55 -3.55
N TYR A 405 17.45 8.96 -4.79
CA TYR A 405 16.98 10.25 -5.32
C TYR A 405 15.93 9.98 -6.38
N ARG A 406 14.76 10.56 -6.21
CA ARG A 406 13.61 10.45 -7.11
C ARG A 406 13.48 11.73 -7.91
N LEU A 407 13.54 11.59 -9.25
CA LEU A 407 13.42 12.70 -10.22
C LEU A 407 11.95 13.06 -10.46
#